data_7ec4142b5979dc3c5777bcf289220af0
#
_entry.id   7ec4142b5979dc3c5777bcf289220af0
#
_cell.length_a   1.000
_cell.length_b   1.000
_cell.length_c   1.000
_cell.angle_alpha   90.00
_cell.angle_beta   90.00
_cell.angle_gamma   90.00
#
_symmetry.space_group_name_H-M   'P 1'
#
loop_
_entity.id
_entity.type
_entity.pdbx_description
1 polymer ?
#
loop_
_entity_poly.entity_id
_entity_poly.type
_entity_poly.pdbx_seq_one_letter_code
_entity_poly.pdbx_strand_id
1 'polypeptide(L)'
;MSVFRDDFLWGGACAANQFEGAWDVDGKGPSVPDMCTNGSHTSPKWVTTGIRPDRLYPSHEAIDFYHHYEEDIALFVEMGFKTFRTSINWTRIFPNGWETEPNENGLEFYDRVFDCCKKHGIEPLVTISHYELPYALVEKYNGWASRELIEFYMNYCKAIFERYKDKVKYWLTFNEINCGTMPMGAILETGTIKGFEGSTADVPDNKQERFQALHHQFVASAKAVKYAHDNYPQFKMGNMICFITSYPLTCDPADVIANQQKMQITNWFCSDVQVRGEYPSYMKRWFAENGITILQQPEDADILKEGTVDFYTFSYYMSNCITTHKDTEDVGGNIVAGKKNPYLKASDWGWQIDPIGLRYTLNEIYDRYHLPMMVVENGLGAYDVKSEDGKIHDSYRIDYLRRHIEQMAEAVKDGVDLMGYTPWGCIDLVSASTGEMAKRYGFIYVNKFDDGTGDLSREKKDSFYWYKKVIASNGEKLE
;
A
#
# COMPACT_ATOMS: atom_id res chain seq x y z
N MET A 1 28.25 14.90 -5.77
CA MET A 1 28.07 13.62 -5.06
C MET A 1 26.63 13.58 -4.58
N SER A 2 25.97 12.45 -4.79
CA SER A 2 24.59 12.27 -4.34
C SER A 2 24.46 12.53 -2.83
N VAL A 3 23.31 13.07 -2.43
CA VAL A 3 22.94 13.17 -1.02
C VAL A 3 22.38 11.86 -0.49
N PHE A 4 21.88 10.99 -1.39
CA PHE A 4 21.42 9.66 -1.02
C PHE A 4 22.62 8.74 -0.78
N ARG A 5 22.47 7.80 0.14
CA ARG A 5 23.47 6.79 0.47
C ARG A 5 23.81 5.93 -0.75
N ASP A 6 25.02 5.35 -0.81
CA ASP A 6 25.47 4.57 -1.98
C ASP A 6 24.67 3.29 -2.19
N ASP A 7 24.10 2.72 -1.12
CA ASP A 7 23.25 1.54 -1.12
C ASP A 7 21.75 1.87 -1.13
N PHE A 8 21.38 3.08 -1.59
CA PHE A 8 19.99 3.51 -1.64
C PHE A 8 19.15 2.58 -2.54
N LEU A 9 18.03 2.12 -2.02
CA LEU A 9 17.14 1.16 -2.68
C LEU A 9 16.17 1.87 -3.64
N TRP A 10 16.68 2.23 -4.81
CA TRP A 10 15.85 2.71 -5.92
C TRP A 10 15.07 1.54 -6.53
N GLY A 11 13.77 1.69 -6.75
CA GLY A 11 12.98 0.62 -7.37
C GLY A 11 11.60 1.05 -7.78
N GLY A 12 10.66 0.13 -7.70
CA GLY A 12 9.25 0.38 -7.97
C GLY A 12 8.36 -0.58 -7.19
N ALA A 13 7.08 -0.27 -7.09
CA ALA A 13 6.10 -1.00 -6.29
C ALA A 13 4.86 -1.40 -7.09
N CYS A 14 4.37 -2.61 -6.82
CA CYS A 14 3.08 -3.14 -7.25
C CYS A 14 2.43 -3.93 -6.10
N ALA A 15 1.16 -4.31 -6.27
CA ALA A 15 0.43 -5.22 -5.37
C ALA A 15 -0.17 -6.38 -6.15
N ALA A 16 -0.06 -7.59 -5.59
CA ALA A 16 -0.48 -8.83 -6.24
C ALA A 16 -1.89 -8.76 -6.84
N ASN A 17 -2.87 -8.28 -6.08
CA ASN A 17 -4.26 -8.18 -6.53
C ASN A 17 -4.50 -7.20 -7.68
N GLN A 18 -3.57 -6.27 -7.94
CA GLN A 18 -3.73 -5.23 -8.95
C GLN A 18 -2.99 -5.52 -10.25
N PHE A 19 -2.07 -6.50 -10.26
CA PHE A 19 -1.25 -6.75 -11.45
C PHE A 19 -1.06 -8.21 -11.83
N GLU A 20 -1.18 -9.18 -10.88
CA GLU A 20 -0.91 -10.59 -11.16
C GLU A 20 -1.91 -11.22 -12.12
N GLY A 21 -3.21 -11.03 -11.93
CA GLY A 21 -4.22 -11.80 -12.63
C GLY A 21 -4.24 -13.26 -12.21
N ALA A 22 -4.61 -14.17 -13.14
CA ALA A 22 -4.66 -15.61 -12.89
C ALA A 22 -5.38 -15.98 -11.58
N TRP A 23 -6.54 -15.37 -11.35
CA TRP A 23 -7.26 -15.35 -10.07
C TRP A 23 -7.77 -16.72 -9.59
N ASP A 24 -7.96 -17.68 -10.51
CA ASP A 24 -8.44 -19.06 -10.26
C ASP A 24 -7.48 -20.13 -10.76
N VAL A 25 -6.21 -19.75 -11.06
CA VAL A 25 -5.18 -20.66 -11.60
C VAL A 25 -4.38 -21.28 -10.45
N ASP A 26 -3.96 -22.54 -10.65
CA ASP A 26 -3.06 -23.29 -9.76
C ASP A 26 -3.56 -23.40 -8.31
N GLY A 27 -4.89 -23.46 -8.14
CA GLY A 27 -5.52 -23.66 -6.84
C GLY A 27 -5.65 -22.39 -5.98
N LYS A 28 -5.41 -21.19 -6.56
CA LYS A 28 -5.69 -19.94 -5.88
C LYS A 28 -7.18 -19.81 -5.53
N GLY A 29 -7.46 -19.39 -4.29
CA GLY A 29 -8.80 -19.01 -3.87
C GLY A 29 -9.12 -17.54 -4.13
N PRO A 30 -10.40 -17.12 -4.07
CA PRO A 30 -10.78 -15.73 -4.21
C PRO A 30 -10.36 -14.90 -2.98
N SER A 31 -9.80 -13.73 -3.23
CA SER A 31 -9.55 -12.69 -2.23
C SER A 31 -10.66 -11.63 -2.27
N VAL A 32 -10.70 -10.72 -1.28
CA VAL A 32 -11.66 -9.61 -1.27
C VAL A 32 -11.61 -8.77 -2.56
N PRO A 33 -10.43 -8.38 -3.10
CA PRO A 33 -10.37 -7.70 -4.40
C PRO A 33 -11.00 -8.48 -5.55
N ASP A 34 -10.91 -9.83 -5.55
CA ASP A 34 -11.49 -10.67 -6.59
C ASP A 34 -13.04 -10.67 -6.59
N MET A 35 -13.64 -10.21 -5.49
CA MET A 35 -15.08 -10.02 -5.35
C MET A 35 -15.54 -8.59 -5.65
N CYS A 36 -14.62 -7.72 -6.10
CA CYS A 36 -14.90 -6.33 -6.45
C CYS A 36 -14.98 -6.17 -7.97
N THR A 37 -16.12 -5.64 -8.46
CA THR A 37 -16.29 -5.31 -9.88
C THR A 37 -15.49 -4.07 -10.25
N ASN A 38 -15.40 -3.78 -11.55
CA ASN A 38 -14.87 -2.51 -12.03
C ASN A 38 -15.76 -1.33 -11.56
N GLY A 39 -15.13 -0.19 -11.43
CA GLY A 39 -15.73 1.11 -11.22
C GLY A 39 -15.11 2.14 -12.14
N SER A 40 -15.21 3.41 -11.80
CA SER A 40 -14.59 4.52 -12.53
C SER A 40 -14.35 5.71 -11.60
N HIS A 41 -13.73 6.75 -12.14
CA HIS A 41 -13.61 8.04 -11.44
C HIS A 41 -14.96 8.60 -10.92
N THR A 42 -16.06 8.30 -11.60
CA THR A 42 -17.40 8.80 -11.28
C THR A 42 -18.37 7.75 -10.75
N SER A 43 -17.98 6.47 -10.77
CA SER A 43 -18.81 5.36 -10.34
C SER A 43 -18.04 4.43 -9.42
N PRO A 44 -18.44 4.22 -8.17
CA PRO A 44 -17.74 3.35 -7.24
C PRO A 44 -17.80 1.88 -7.71
N LYS A 45 -16.81 1.10 -7.29
CA LYS A 45 -16.83 -0.37 -7.43
C LYS A 45 -17.99 -0.98 -6.63
N TRP A 46 -18.31 -2.22 -6.96
CA TRP A 46 -19.29 -3.02 -6.20
C TRP A 46 -18.60 -4.25 -5.61
N VAL A 47 -18.97 -4.59 -4.39
CA VAL A 47 -18.68 -5.89 -3.78
C VAL A 47 -19.80 -6.84 -4.12
N THR A 48 -19.48 -8.06 -4.54
CA THR A 48 -20.46 -9.13 -4.81
C THR A 48 -20.18 -10.31 -3.89
N THR A 49 -21.24 -11.05 -3.54
CA THR A 49 -21.14 -12.26 -2.71
C THR A 49 -20.87 -13.55 -3.53
N GLY A 50 -20.73 -13.40 -4.83
CA GLY A 50 -20.39 -14.46 -5.78
C GLY A 50 -20.01 -13.85 -7.13
N ILE A 51 -19.23 -14.58 -7.93
CA ILE A 51 -18.84 -14.13 -9.26
C ILE A 51 -20.05 -14.13 -10.19
N ARG A 52 -20.28 -13.00 -10.86
CA ARG A 52 -21.40 -12.74 -11.76
C ARG A 52 -20.91 -12.67 -13.21
N PRO A 53 -21.44 -13.50 -14.12
CA PRO A 53 -20.96 -13.56 -15.51
C PRO A 53 -21.18 -12.27 -16.32
N ASP A 54 -22.10 -11.42 -15.86
CA ASP A 54 -22.44 -10.14 -16.49
C ASP A 54 -21.65 -8.95 -15.95
N ARG A 55 -20.66 -9.21 -15.06
CA ARG A 55 -19.82 -8.19 -14.44
C ARG A 55 -18.36 -8.41 -14.77
N LEU A 56 -17.62 -7.31 -14.86
CA LEU A 56 -16.17 -7.33 -15.02
C LEU A 56 -15.50 -7.19 -13.65
N TYR A 57 -14.53 -8.07 -13.40
CA TYR A 57 -13.69 -8.08 -12.20
C TYR A 57 -12.24 -7.81 -12.61
N PRO A 58 -11.75 -6.58 -12.47
CA PRO A 58 -10.45 -6.20 -13.04
C PRO A 58 -9.26 -7.00 -12.51
N SER A 59 -9.29 -7.44 -11.24
CA SER A 59 -8.22 -8.24 -10.62
C SER A 59 -8.08 -9.64 -11.23
N HIS A 60 -9.12 -10.17 -11.90
CA HIS A 60 -9.11 -11.54 -12.43
C HIS A 60 -8.06 -11.75 -13.51
N GLU A 61 -7.90 -10.78 -14.40
CA GLU A 61 -6.85 -10.79 -15.42
C GLU A 61 -5.74 -9.77 -15.08
N ALA A 62 -6.14 -8.61 -14.54
CA ALA A 62 -5.25 -7.48 -14.28
C ALA A 62 -4.34 -7.17 -15.48
N ILE A 63 -3.03 -7.28 -15.35
CA ILE A 63 -2.08 -7.20 -16.46
C ILE A 63 -1.38 -8.53 -16.73
N ASP A 64 -1.87 -9.61 -16.10
CA ASP A 64 -1.36 -10.97 -16.25
C ASP A 64 0.15 -11.11 -15.96
N PHE A 65 0.62 -10.44 -14.91
CA PHE A 65 1.99 -10.60 -14.43
C PHE A 65 2.31 -12.07 -14.10
N TYR A 66 1.32 -12.85 -13.71
CA TYR A 66 1.49 -14.27 -13.41
C TYR A 66 2.17 -15.04 -14.55
N HIS A 67 1.82 -14.75 -15.81
CA HIS A 67 2.42 -15.35 -16.99
C HIS A 67 3.54 -14.52 -17.62
N HIS A 68 3.61 -13.18 -17.32
CA HIS A 68 4.55 -12.23 -17.92
C HIS A 68 5.68 -11.77 -16.99
N TYR A 69 5.82 -12.38 -15.79
CA TYR A 69 6.75 -11.89 -14.75
C TYR A 69 8.21 -11.79 -15.24
N GLU A 70 8.68 -12.70 -16.10
CA GLU A 70 10.05 -12.64 -16.64
C GLU A 70 10.26 -11.43 -17.55
N GLU A 71 9.28 -11.13 -18.41
CA GLU A 71 9.30 -9.97 -19.29
C GLU A 71 9.26 -8.66 -18.49
N ASP A 72 8.34 -8.57 -17.53
CA ASP A 72 8.16 -7.39 -16.70
C ASP A 72 9.38 -7.13 -15.81
N ILE A 73 9.96 -8.17 -15.18
CA ILE A 73 11.19 -8.04 -14.40
C ILE A 73 12.38 -7.65 -15.29
N ALA A 74 12.46 -8.14 -16.54
CA ALA A 74 13.50 -7.73 -17.47
C ALA A 74 13.43 -6.21 -17.77
N LEU A 75 12.24 -5.63 -17.85
CA LEU A 75 12.06 -4.18 -17.98
C LEU A 75 12.50 -3.42 -16.71
N PHE A 76 12.25 -3.97 -15.52
CA PHE A 76 12.75 -3.40 -14.26
C PHE A 76 14.27 -3.44 -14.17
N VAL A 77 14.89 -4.53 -14.62
CA VAL A 77 16.35 -4.66 -14.74
C VAL A 77 16.92 -3.60 -15.69
N GLU A 78 16.30 -3.42 -16.86
CA GLU A 78 16.73 -2.40 -17.81
C GLU A 78 16.62 -0.99 -17.21
N MET A 79 15.61 -0.73 -16.37
CA MET A 79 15.45 0.55 -15.66
C MET A 79 16.49 0.74 -14.55
N GLY A 80 17.13 -0.34 -14.11
CA GLY A 80 18.18 -0.32 -13.11
C GLY A 80 17.70 -0.49 -11.68
N PHE A 81 16.53 -1.08 -11.45
CA PHE A 81 16.00 -1.32 -10.11
C PHE A 81 17.00 -2.03 -9.21
N LYS A 82 17.09 -1.56 -7.96
CA LYS A 82 17.82 -2.19 -6.86
C LYS A 82 16.88 -2.97 -5.95
N THR A 83 15.61 -2.57 -5.92
CA THR A 83 14.56 -3.26 -5.17
C THR A 83 13.26 -3.30 -5.98
N PHE A 84 12.49 -4.35 -5.80
CA PHE A 84 11.12 -4.44 -6.30
C PHE A 84 10.18 -4.77 -5.15
N ARG A 85 9.25 -3.85 -4.86
CA ARG A 85 8.21 -4.10 -3.88
C ARG A 85 7.00 -4.76 -4.53
N THR A 86 6.61 -5.89 -3.98
CA THR A 86 5.37 -6.58 -4.34
C THR A 86 4.72 -7.17 -3.10
N SER A 87 3.51 -7.71 -3.22
CA SER A 87 2.89 -8.53 -2.17
C SER A 87 2.87 -10.00 -2.56
N ILE A 88 2.67 -10.87 -1.57
CA ILE A 88 2.28 -12.26 -1.79
C ILE A 88 0.76 -12.34 -1.62
N ASN A 89 0.04 -12.80 -2.62
CA ASN A 89 -1.38 -13.01 -2.49
C ASN A 89 -1.66 -14.18 -1.55
N TRP A 90 -2.21 -13.89 -0.36
CA TRP A 90 -2.47 -14.91 0.66
C TRP A 90 -3.24 -16.10 0.11
N THR A 91 -4.21 -15.86 -0.78
CA THR A 91 -5.07 -16.92 -1.34
C THR A 91 -4.36 -17.84 -2.36
N ARG A 92 -3.16 -17.47 -2.85
CA ARG A 92 -2.33 -18.43 -3.61
C ARG A 92 -1.69 -19.45 -2.70
N ILE A 93 -1.39 -19.07 -1.45
CA ILE A 93 -0.70 -19.94 -0.49
C ILE A 93 -1.70 -20.71 0.38
N PHE A 94 -2.75 -20.06 0.85
CA PHE A 94 -3.85 -20.66 1.60
C PHE A 94 -5.18 -20.19 1.00
N PRO A 95 -5.76 -20.96 0.08
CA PRO A 95 -6.91 -20.54 -0.74
C PRO A 95 -8.14 -20.08 0.05
N ASN A 96 -8.42 -20.69 1.21
CA ASN A 96 -9.49 -20.30 2.12
C ASN A 96 -8.95 -19.56 3.37
N GLY A 97 -7.65 -19.58 3.60
CA GLY A 97 -6.97 -18.92 4.71
C GLY A 97 -6.77 -19.77 5.97
N TRP A 98 -7.46 -20.88 6.13
CA TRP A 98 -7.41 -21.75 7.33
C TRP A 98 -6.85 -23.16 7.08
N GLU A 99 -6.34 -23.43 5.90
CA GLU A 99 -5.69 -24.72 5.61
C GLU A 99 -4.50 -24.94 6.54
N THR A 100 -4.17 -26.20 6.80
CA THR A 100 -3.00 -26.58 7.61
C THR A 100 -1.73 -26.69 6.75
N GLU A 101 -1.89 -26.98 5.47
CA GLU A 101 -0.78 -27.11 4.51
C GLU A 101 -0.92 -26.06 3.41
N PRO A 102 0.19 -25.43 3.01
CA PRO A 102 0.17 -24.43 1.95
C PRO A 102 -0.01 -25.07 0.58
N ASN A 103 -0.56 -24.32 -0.36
CA ASN A 103 -0.61 -24.66 -1.78
C ASN A 103 0.78 -24.53 -2.41
N GLU A 104 1.39 -25.65 -2.77
CA GLU A 104 2.76 -25.69 -3.31
C GLU A 104 2.88 -24.93 -4.64
N ASN A 105 1.89 -24.98 -5.53
CA ASN A 105 1.92 -24.21 -6.79
C ASN A 105 2.02 -22.70 -6.54
N GLY A 106 1.34 -22.21 -5.52
CA GLY A 106 1.44 -20.80 -5.13
C GLY A 106 2.83 -20.44 -4.59
N LEU A 107 3.42 -21.32 -3.75
CA LEU A 107 4.80 -21.14 -3.28
C LEU A 107 5.80 -21.15 -4.43
N GLU A 108 5.70 -22.09 -5.37
CA GLU A 108 6.58 -22.20 -6.53
C GLU A 108 6.48 -20.97 -7.46
N PHE A 109 5.29 -20.36 -7.59
CA PHE A 109 5.16 -19.13 -8.38
C PHE A 109 6.05 -18.01 -7.80
N TYR A 110 5.96 -17.75 -6.51
CA TYR A 110 6.80 -16.72 -5.88
C TYR A 110 8.28 -17.11 -5.79
N ASP A 111 8.61 -18.41 -5.74
CA ASP A 111 9.99 -18.86 -5.92
C ASP A 111 10.56 -18.38 -7.25
N ARG A 112 9.82 -18.58 -8.35
CA ARG A 112 10.23 -18.14 -9.69
C ARG A 112 10.39 -16.63 -9.77
N VAL A 113 9.45 -15.87 -9.19
CA VAL A 113 9.50 -14.39 -9.18
C VAL A 113 10.72 -13.90 -8.40
N PHE A 114 10.95 -14.41 -7.19
CA PHE A 114 12.05 -13.95 -6.35
C PHE A 114 13.41 -14.43 -6.89
N ASP A 115 13.50 -15.62 -7.44
CA ASP A 115 14.72 -16.11 -8.10
C ASP A 115 15.06 -15.25 -9.32
N CYS A 116 14.05 -14.85 -10.11
CA CYS A 116 14.24 -13.92 -11.23
C CYS A 116 14.79 -12.57 -10.74
N CYS A 117 14.22 -12.00 -9.68
CA CYS A 117 14.71 -10.76 -9.07
C CYS A 117 16.17 -10.91 -8.59
N LYS A 118 16.46 -11.93 -7.80
CA LYS A 118 17.80 -12.17 -7.22
C LYS A 118 18.86 -12.42 -8.29
N LYS A 119 18.54 -13.19 -9.33
CA LYS A 119 19.43 -13.41 -10.48
C LYS A 119 19.93 -12.11 -11.10
N HIS A 120 19.12 -11.08 -11.06
CA HIS A 120 19.42 -9.76 -11.63
C HIS A 120 19.85 -8.71 -10.60
N GLY A 121 20.07 -9.10 -9.34
CA GLY A 121 20.49 -8.20 -8.26
C GLY A 121 19.43 -7.23 -7.79
N ILE A 122 18.15 -7.55 -8.02
CA ILE A 122 17.01 -6.82 -7.46
C ILE A 122 16.63 -7.46 -6.14
N GLU A 123 16.64 -6.69 -5.06
CA GLU A 123 16.22 -7.16 -3.73
C GLU A 123 14.69 -7.10 -3.62
N PRO A 124 14.00 -8.23 -3.34
CA PRO A 124 12.56 -8.19 -3.08
C PRO A 124 12.25 -7.48 -1.76
N LEU A 125 11.27 -6.58 -1.79
CA LEU A 125 10.61 -6.01 -0.62
C LEU A 125 9.17 -6.52 -0.62
N VAL A 126 8.83 -7.38 0.33
CA VAL A 126 7.57 -8.13 0.29
C VAL A 126 6.57 -7.63 1.32
N THR A 127 5.40 -7.23 0.85
CA THR A 127 4.23 -6.98 1.71
C THR A 127 3.49 -8.30 1.92
N ILE A 128 3.34 -8.73 3.18
CA ILE A 128 2.72 -10.01 3.56
C ILE A 128 1.23 -9.98 3.25
N SER A 129 0.53 -8.89 3.62
CA SER A 129 -0.89 -8.69 3.33
C SER A 129 -1.10 -7.31 2.70
N HIS A 130 -1.54 -7.28 1.44
CA HIS A 130 -1.84 -6.05 0.70
C HIS A 130 -3.28 -6.07 0.20
N TYR A 131 -4.25 -6.11 1.16
CA TYR A 131 -5.69 -6.18 0.88
C TYR A 131 -6.19 -7.54 0.34
N GLU A 132 -5.30 -8.53 0.18
CA GLU A 132 -5.65 -9.86 -0.36
C GLU A 132 -6.19 -10.81 0.71
N LEU A 133 -7.05 -10.34 1.61
CA LEU A 133 -7.70 -11.22 2.59
C LEU A 133 -8.52 -12.32 1.87
N PRO A 134 -8.33 -13.61 2.20
CA PRO A 134 -9.16 -14.68 1.65
C PRO A 134 -10.65 -14.42 1.88
N TYR A 135 -11.45 -14.42 0.82
CA TYR A 135 -12.87 -14.09 0.92
C TYR A 135 -13.63 -15.11 1.78
N ALA A 136 -13.20 -16.35 1.80
CA ALA A 136 -13.75 -17.38 2.70
C ALA A 136 -13.62 -16.99 4.19
N LEU A 137 -12.57 -16.23 4.60
CA LEU A 137 -12.46 -15.70 5.96
C LEU A 137 -13.49 -14.59 6.22
N VAL A 138 -13.85 -13.81 5.20
CA VAL A 138 -14.95 -12.84 5.31
C VAL A 138 -16.27 -13.56 5.53
N GLU A 139 -16.58 -14.55 4.70
CA GLU A 139 -17.84 -15.29 4.79
C GLU A 139 -18.01 -16.03 6.11
N LYS A 140 -16.96 -16.67 6.59
CA LYS A 140 -17.04 -17.50 7.80
C LYS A 140 -16.88 -16.68 9.09
N TYR A 141 -15.88 -15.79 9.13
CA TYR A 141 -15.42 -15.13 10.34
C TYR A 141 -15.69 -13.63 10.40
N ASN A 142 -16.24 -13.01 9.34
CA ASN A 142 -16.34 -11.56 9.17
C ASN A 142 -14.96 -10.90 9.20
N GLY A 143 -14.01 -11.49 8.46
CA GLY A 143 -12.64 -11.00 8.40
C GLY A 143 -11.98 -10.88 9.78
N TRP A 144 -11.19 -9.84 9.95
CA TRP A 144 -10.44 -9.57 11.18
C TRP A 144 -11.30 -9.25 12.42
N ALA A 145 -12.66 -9.20 12.29
CA ALA A 145 -13.53 -9.16 13.48
C ALA A 145 -13.31 -10.38 14.39
N SER A 146 -12.97 -11.53 13.81
CA SER A 146 -12.59 -12.72 14.57
C SER A 146 -11.11 -12.74 14.93
N ARG A 147 -10.82 -13.00 16.19
CA ARG A 147 -9.45 -13.18 16.68
C ARG A 147 -8.74 -14.42 16.10
N GLU A 148 -9.49 -15.41 15.61
CA GLU A 148 -8.95 -16.61 14.98
C GLU A 148 -8.04 -16.31 13.77
N LEU A 149 -8.27 -15.18 13.08
CA LEU A 149 -7.45 -14.76 11.96
C LEU A 149 -5.98 -14.52 12.36
N ILE A 150 -5.69 -14.23 13.60
CA ILE A 150 -4.30 -14.10 14.10
C ILE A 150 -3.53 -15.41 13.87
N GLU A 151 -4.12 -16.56 14.20
CA GLU A 151 -3.45 -17.85 14.02
C GLU A 151 -3.38 -18.26 12.54
N PHE A 152 -4.40 -17.96 11.73
CA PHE A 152 -4.36 -18.21 10.27
C PHE A 152 -3.27 -17.36 9.59
N TYR A 153 -3.17 -16.09 9.96
CA TYR A 153 -2.11 -15.21 9.49
C TYR A 153 -0.72 -15.69 9.91
N MET A 154 -0.57 -16.16 11.13
CA MET A 154 0.70 -16.71 11.61
C MET A 154 1.09 -18.00 10.88
N ASN A 155 0.12 -18.87 10.53
CA ASN A 155 0.41 -20.04 9.69
C ASN A 155 0.91 -19.61 8.30
N TYR A 156 0.26 -18.62 7.72
CA TYR A 156 0.69 -18.04 6.46
C TYR A 156 2.10 -17.43 6.55
N CYS A 157 2.36 -16.59 7.57
CA CYS A 157 3.69 -16.01 7.78
C CYS A 157 4.79 -17.08 7.93
N LYS A 158 4.54 -18.13 8.73
CA LYS A 158 5.51 -19.22 8.92
C LYS A 158 5.84 -19.92 7.60
N ALA A 159 4.83 -20.22 6.77
CA ALA A 159 5.02 -20.88 5.48
C ALA A 159 5.90 -20.04 4.54
N ILE A 160 5.57 -18.74 4.37
CA ILE A 160 6.32 -17.87 3.45
C ILE A 160 7.71 -17.49 3.99
N PHE A 161 7.86 -17.30 5.30
CA PHE A 161 9.16 -17.01 5.90
C PHE A 161 10.13 -18.17 5.73
N GLU A 162 9.69 -19.39 6.04
CA GLU A 162 10.52 -20.59 5.84
C GLU A 162 10.87 -20.82 4.38
N ARG A 163 9.89 -20.64 3.47
CA ARG A 163 10.12 -20.85 2.04
C ARG A 163 11.10 -19.86 1.43
N TYR A 164 10.99 -18.58 1.82
CA TYR A 164 11.73 -17.51 1.16
C TYR A 164 12.85 -16.90 2.00
N LYS A 165 13.27 -17.56 3.10
CA LYS A 165 14.28 -17.07 4.05
C LYS A 165 15.63 -16.68 3.42
N ASP A 166 16.00 -17.32 2.31
CA ASP A 166 17.25 -17.06 1.59
C ASP A 166 17.04 -16.12 0.37
N LYS A 167 15.79 -15.72 0.09
CA LYS A 167 15.42 -14.92 -1.09
C LYS A 167 14.95 -13.52 -0.74
N VAL A 168 14.27 -13.34 0.37
CA VAL A 168 13.64 -12.08 0.80
C VAL A 168 14.21 -11.65 2.14
N LYS A 169 14.71 -10.43 2.19
CA LYS A 169 15.26 -9.80 3.41
C LYS A 169 14.27 -8.84 4.06
N TYR A 170 13.53 -8.08 3.26
CA TYR A 170 12.67 -6.99 3.72
C TYR A 170 11.20 -7.37 3.63
N TRP A 171 10.50 -7.26 4.77
CA TRP A 171 9.11 -7.66 4.91
C TRP A 171 8.28 -6.53 5.53
N LEU A 172 7.08 -6.31 4.97
CA LEU A 172 6.07 -5.40 5.53
C LEU A 172 4.86 -6.24 5.95
N THR A 173 4.36 -6.05 7.18
CA THR A 173 3.31 -6.93 7.74
C THR A 173 1.96 -6.72 7.05
N PHE A 174 1.47 -5.49 7.06
CA PHE A 174 0.21 -5.09 6.42
C PHE A 174 0.43 -3.83 5.60
N ASN A 175 -0.19 -3.76 4.42
CA ASN A 175 -0.21 -2.53 3.63
C ASN A 175 -1.18 -1.53 4.25
N GLU A 176 -0.73 -0.29 4.43
CA GLU A 176 -1.60 0.83 4.85
C GLU A 176 -2.56 0.47 6.01
N ILE A 177 -2.04 -0.24 7.03
CA ILE A 177 -2.84 -0.76 8.16
C ILE A 177 -3.75 0.30 8.79
N ASN A 178 -3.36 1.58 8.71
CA ASN A 178 -4.15 2.69 9.22
C ASN A 178 -5.41 3.00 8.39
N CYS A 179 -5.59 2.39 7.21
CA CYS A 179 -6.89 2.39 6.52
C CYS A 179 -7.98 1.79 7.42
N GLY A 180 -7.63 0.87 8.32
CA GLY A 180 -8.52 0.36 9.37
C GLY A 180 -9.09 1.43 10.31
N THR A 181 -8.53 2.64 10.36
CA THR A 181 -9.11 3.77 11.13
C THR A 181 -10.23 4.50 10.38
N MET A 182 -10.41 4.22 9.09
CA MET A 182 -11.37 4.87 8.20
C MET A 182 -12.49 3.89 7.77
N PRO A 183 -13.70 4.35 7.42
CA PRO A 183 -14.80 3.47 7.02
C PRO A 183 -14.46 2.52 5.88
N MET A 184 -13.73 3.00 4.86
CA MET A 184 -13.28 2.19 3.72
C MET A 184 -12.37 1.02 4.13
N GLY A 185 -11.74 1.07 5.29
CA GLY A 185 -10.93 0.01 5.84
C GLY A 185 -11.71 -1.28 6.10
N ALA A 186 -13.04 -1.22 6.20
CA ALA A 186 -13.87 -2.41 6.29
C ALA A 186 -13.73 -3.33 5.06
N ILE A 187 -13.53 -2.75 3.87
CA ILE A 187 -13.27 -3.51 2.63
C ILE A 187 -11.77 -3.73 2.44
N LEU A 188 -10.99 -2.65 2.49
CA LEU A 188 -9.58 -2.71 2.09
C LEU A 188 -8.74 -3.51 3.09
N GLU A 189 -8.97 -3.31 4.39
CA GLU A 189 -8.03 -3.77 5.40
C GLU A 189 -8.60 -4.90 6.25
N THR A 190 -9.77 -4.70 6.86
CA THR A 190 -10.26 -5.62 7.90
C THR A 190 -11.17 -6.73 7.39
N GLY A 191 -11.74 -6.59 6.19
CA GLY A 191 -12.68 -7.56 5.65
C GLY A 191 -13.97 -7.70 6.48
N THR A 192 -14.36 -6.67 7.24
CA THR A 192 -15.56 -6.68 8.09
C THR A 192 -16.81 -6.35 7.28
N ILE A 193 -17.06 -7.15 6.23
CA ILE A 193 -18.12 -6.95 5.24
C ILE A 193 -18.94 -8.21 4.99
N LYS A 194 -19.03 -9.12 5.95
CA LYS A 194 -19.77 -10.38 5.82
C LYS A 194 -21.21 -10.15 5.35
N GLY A 195 -21.56 -10.79 4.23
CA GLY A 195 -22.90 -10.71 3.63
C GLY A 195 -23.20 -9.37 2.97
N PHE A 196 -22.26 -8.44 2.92
CA PHE A 196 -22.47 -7.18 2.20
C PHE A 196 -22.35 -7.41 0.69
N GLU A 197 -23.34 -6.89 -0.03
CA GLU A 197 -23.35 -6.79 -1.48
C GLU A 197 -23.84 -5.40 -1.86
N GLY A 198 -23.04 -4.65 -2.63
CA GLY A 198 -23.39 -3.29 -2.99
C GLY A 198 -22.20 -2.41 -3.36
N SER A 199 -22.47 -1.12 -3.53
CA SER A 199 -21.48 -0.11 -3.82
C SER A 199 -20.47 0.02 -2.67
N THR A 200 -19.16 0.12 -3.01
CA THR A 200 -18.12 0.38 -2.02
C THR A 200 -18.29 1.71 -1.29
N ALA A 201 -19.07 2.65 -1.84
CA ALA A 201 -19.42 3.90 -1.18
C ALA A 201 -20.49 3.73 -0.08
N ASP A 202 -21.24 2.63 -0.11
CA ASP A 202 -22.38 2.38 0.79
C ASP A 202 -22.08 1.32 1.86
N VAL A 203 -20.81 0.95 2.04
CA VAL A 203 -20.42 -0.05 3.05
C VAL A 203 -20.77 0.44 4.45
N PRO A 204 -21.55 -0.34 5.21
CA PRO A 204 -21.89 0.02 6.58
C PRO A 204 -20.64 0.14 7.45
N ASP A 205 -20.49 1.24 8.18
CA ASP A 205 -19.38 1.44 9.12
C ASP A 205 -19.79 1.07 10.55
N ASN A 206 -19.31 -0.07 11.03
CA ASN A 206 -19.33 -0.43 12.43
C ASN A 206 -17.97 -0.09 13.07
N LYS A 207 -17.83 1.12 13.60
CA LYS A 207 -16.58 1.59 14.22
C LYS A 207 -16.05 0.65 15.30
N GLN A 208 -16.92 0.15 16.18
CA GLN A 208 -16.54 -0.76 17.28
C GLN A 208 -15.88 -2.02 16.71
N GLU A 209 -16.50 -2.65 15.74
CA GLU A 209 -16.01 -3.87 15.11
C GLU A 209 -14.72 -3.62 14.32
N ARG A 210 -14.68 -2.54 13.54
CA ARG A 210 -13.51 -2.19 12.73
C ARG A 210 -12.28 -1.89 13.56
N PHE A 211 -12.40 -1.18 14.68
CA PHE A 211 -11.28 -0.94 15.60
C PHE A 211 -10.89 -2.18 16.41
N GLN A 212 -11.84 -3.07 16.70
CA GLN A 212 -11.52 -4.39 17.27
C GLN A 212 -10.75 -5.25 16.27
N ALA A 213 -11.16 -5.25 15.00
CA ALA A 213 -10.46 -5.93 13.92
C ALA A 213 -9.04 -5.39 13.72
N LEU A 214 -8.87 -4.07 13.75
CA LEU A 214 -7.56 -3.43 13.69
C LEU A 214 -6.66 -3.82 14.88
N HIS A 215 -7.24 -3.99 16.08
CA HIS A 215 -6.49 -4.53 17.22
C HIS A 215 -5.96 -5.95 16.95
N HIS A 216 -6.77 -6.82 16.36
CA HIS A 216 -6.34 -8.17 15.99
C HIS A 216 -5.20 -8.15 14.96
N GLN A 217 -5.23 -7.21 14.00
CA GLN A 217 -4.14 -7.02 13.06
C GLN A 217 -2.86 -6.49 13.74
N PHE A 218 -2.95 -5.61 14.72
CA PHE A 218 -1.78 -5.19 15.51
C PHE A 218 -1.14 -6.38 16.21
N VAL A 219 -1.93 -7.22 16.85
CA VAL A 219 -1.44 -8.43 17.52
C VAL A 219 -0.81 -9.40 16.50
N ALA A 220 -1.45 -9.62 15.36
CA ALA A 220 -0.93 -10.45 14.27
C ALA A 220 0.39 -9.91 13.72
N SER A 221 0.47 -8.60 13.47
CA SER A 221 1.69 -7.91 13.02
C SER A 221 2.83 -8.11 14.03
N ALA A 222 2.58 -7.86 15.29
CA ALA A 222 3.58 -8.00 16.35
C ALA A 222 4.04 -9.45 16.53
N LYS A 223 3.13 -10.45 16.47
CA LYS A 223 3.50 -11.87 16.49
C LYS A 223 4.38 -12.25 15.30
N ALA A 224 4.06 -11.75 14.09
CA ALA A 224 4.86 -12.01 12.89
C ALA A 224 6.26 -11.39 12.99
N VAL A 225 6.36 -10.14 13.45
CA VAL A 225 7.64 -9.45 13.69
C VAL A 225 8.50 -10.21 14.71
N LYS A 226 7.92 -10.53 15.88
CA LYS A 226 8.63 -11.30 16.92
C LYS A 226 9.08 -12.66 16.38
N TYR A 227 8.20 -13.40 15.71
CA TYR A 227 8.56 -14.69 15.14
C TYR A 227 9.71 -14.58 14.12
N ALA A 228 9.69 -13.54 13.28
CA ALA A 228 10.77 -13.27 12.35
C ALA A 228 12.10 -12.99 13.07
N HIS A 229 12.09 -12.13 14.08
CA HIS A 229 13.30 -11.81 14.87
C HIS A 229 13.88 -13.05 15.59
N ASP A 230 13.01 -13.89 16.16
CA ASP A 230 13.44 -15.08 16.90
C ASP A 230 14.04 -16.18 15.99
N ASN A 231 13.58 -16.29 14.73
CA ASN A 231 13.92 -17.41 13.86
C ASN A 231 14.78 -17.03 12.62
N TYR A 232 14.72 -15.77 12.18
CA TYR A 232 15.35 -15.29 10.94
C TYR A 232 16.07 -13.96 11.18
N PRO A 233 17.23 -13.95 11.83
CA PRO A 233 17.95 -12.71 12.23
C PRO A 233 18.38 -11.84 11.05
N GLN A 234 18.38 -12.39 9.81
CA GLN A 234 18.65 -11.66 8.59
C GLN A 234 17.44 -10.82 8.11
N PHE A 235 16.25 -11.10 8.59
CA PHE A 235 15.04 -10.36 8.19
C PHE A 235 15.03 -8.95 8.77
N LYS A 236 14.44 -8.05 8.00
CA LYS A 236 14.09 -6.69 8.41
C LYS A 236 12.59 -6.52 8.26
N MET A 237 11.94 -6.28 9.38
CA MET A 237 10.49 -6.16 9.47
C MET A 237 10.08 -4.69 9.53
N GLY A 238 9.21 -4.27 8.63
CA GLY A 238 8.69 -2.90 8.57
C GLY A 238 7.18 -2.85 8.76
N ASN A 239 6.71 -1.68 9.16
CA ASN A 239 5.29 -1.31 9.02
C ASN A 239 5.05 -0.68 7.65
N MET A 240 3.77 -0.45 7.31
CA MET A 240 3.42 0.37 6.16
C MET A 240 2.17 1.19 6.46
N ILE A 241 2.29 2.51 6.33
CA ILE A 241 1.27 3.49 6.70
C ILE A 241 0.86 4.31 5.47
N CYS A 242 -0.44 4.43 5.21
CA CYS A 242 -0.98 5.46 4.33
C CYS A 242 -0.83 6.81 5.01
N PHE A 243 0.26 7.53 4.73
CA PHE A 243 0.50 8.78 5.45
C PHE A 243 -0.25 9.95 4.81
N ILE A 244 -1.34 10.33 5.47
CA ILE A 244 -2.22 11.40 5.03
C ILE A 244 -1.79 12.69 5.74
N THR A 245 -0.89 13.43 5.08
CA THR A 245 -0.44 14.71 5.60
C THR A 245 -1.57 15.73 5.56
N SER A 246 -1.82 16.38 6.69
CA SER A 246 -2.79 17.46 6.76
C SER A 246 -2.23 18.69 7.48
N TYR A 247 -2.71 19.85 7.07
CA TYR A 247 -2.35 21.14 7.65
C TYR A 247 -3.57 21.82 8.28
N PRO A 248 -3.42 22.64 9.34
CA PRO A 248 -4.51 23.56 9.70
C PRO A 248 -4.74 24.52 8.53
N LEU A 249 -6.01 24.70 8.11
CA LEU A 249 -6.33 25.61 7.00
C LEU A 249 -5.99 27.06 7.34
N THR A 250 -6.14 27.42 8.62
CA THR A 250 -5.83 28.74 9.15
C THR A 250 -4.93 28.65 10.38
N CYS A 251 -4.41 29.79 10.82
CA CYS A 251 -3.67 29.87 12.07
C CYS A 251 -4.57 29.96 13.31
N ASP A 252 -5.89 29.79 13.20
CA ASP A 252 -6.80 29.66 14.33
C ASP A 252 -6.36 28.49 15.22
N PRO A 253 -6.12 28.70 16.55
CA PRO A 253 -5.78 27.63 17.45
C PRO A 253 -6.77 26.44 17.42
N ALA A 254 -8.05 26.67 17.09
CA ALA A 254 -9.05 25.62 16.92
C ALA A 254 -8.75 24.73 15.70
N ASP A 255 -8.29 25.30 14.59
CA ASP A 255 -7.84 24.54 13.41
C ASP A 255 -6.57 23.75 13.70
N VAL A 256 -5.63 24.37 14.42
CA VAL A 256 -4.36 23.73 14.79
C VAL A 256 -4.59 22.47 15.63
N ILE A 257 -5.44 22.56 16.67
CA ILE A 257 -5.73 21.40 17.52
C ILE A 257 -6.57 20.34 16.79
N ALA A 258 -7.52 20.75 15.94
CA ALA A 258 -8.29 19.83 15.13
C ALA A 258 -7.41 19.05 14.15
N ASN A 259 -6.44 19.71 13.51
CA ASN A 259 -5.45 19.05 12.64
C ASN A 259 -4.57 18.08 13.43
N GLN A 260 -4.05 18.47 14.59
CA GLN A 260 -3.25 17.57 15.44
C GLN A 260 -4.03 16.30 15.79
N GLN A 261 -5.30 16.45 16.23
CA GLN A 261 -6.16 15.31 16.59
C GLN A 261 -6.46 14.42 15.38
N LYS A 262 -6.67 15.01 14.21
CA LYS A 262 -6.84 14.26 12.96
C LYS A 262 -5.60 13.44 12.64
N MET A 263 -4.43 14.06 12.65
CA MET A 263 -3.14 13.39 12.43
C MET A 263 -2.89 12.26 13.44
N GLN A 264 -3.28 12.45 14.70
CA GLN A 264 -3.16 11.42 15.73
C GLN A 264 -3.90 10.13 15.35
N ILE A 265 -5.13 10.25 14.88
CA ILE A 265 -5.95 9.07 14.56
C ILE A 265 -5.57 8.46 13.21
N THR A 266 -5.35 9.28 12.19
CA THR A 266 -5.14 8.77 10.84
C THR A 266 -3.73 8.24 10.62
N ASN A 267 -2.70 8.84 11.24
CA ASN A 267 -1.31 8.48 10.98
C ASN A 267 -0.61 7.91 12.22
N TRP A 268 -0.66 8.62 13.34
CA TRP A 268 0.18 8.30 14.49
C TRP A 268 -0.32 7.11 15.32
N PHE A 269 -1.62 6.85 15.38
CA PHE A 269 -2.14 5.73 16.17
C PHE A 269 -1.52 4.38 15.75
N CYS A 270 -1.66 4.01 14.50
CA CYS A 270 -1.11 2.74 14.00
C CYS A 270 0.42 2.74 14.02
N SER A 271 1.03 3.87 13.69
CA SER A 271 2.48 4.05 13.75
C SER A 271 3.02 3.84 15.16
N ASP A 272 2.42 4.48 16.17
CA ASP A 272 2.85 4.34 17.57
C ASP A 272 2.73 2.88 18.05
N VAL A 273 1.64 2.20 17.69
CA VAL A 273 1.45 0.79 18.09
C VAL A 273 2.53 -0.10 17.46
N GLN A 274 2.82 0.05 16.16
CA GLN A 274 3.78 -0.82 15.49
C GLN A 274 5.26 -0.48 15.80
N VAL A 275 5.55 0.79 16.12
CA VAL A 275 6.92 1.22 16.41
C VAL A 275 7.25 1.19 17.90
N ARG A 276 6.29 1.56 18.78
CA ARG A 276 6.51 1.64 20.23
C ARG A 276 5.97 0.45 21.00
N GLY A 277 5.13 -0.37 20.36
CA GLY A 277 4.53 -1.56 20.95
C GLY A 277 3.46 -1.25 22.01
N GLU A 278 2.84 -0.09 21.94
CA GLU A 278 1.81 0.29 22.93
C GLU A 278 0.80 1.28 22.34
N TYR A 279 -0.40 1.28 22.91
CA TYR A 279 -1.43 2.25 22.55
C TYR A 279 -1.05 3.65 23.06
N PRO A 280 -1.06 4.67 22.20
CA PRO A 280 -0.76 6.03 22.65
C PRO A 280 -1.86 6.58 23.56
N SER A 281 -1.46 7.42 24.53
CA SER A 281 -2.34 7.92 25.60
C SER A 281 -3.58 8.66 25.08
N TYR A 282 -3.49 9.36 23.96
CA TYR A 282 -4.60 10.10 23.38
C TYR A 282 -5.74 9.20 22.90
N MET A 283 -5.48 7.91 22.59
CA MET A 283 -6.51 6.97 22.16
C MET A 283 -7.50 6.64 23.28
N LYS A 284 -7.09 6.70 24.54
CA LYS A 284 -8.00 6.48 25.67
C LYS A 284 -9.18 7.47 25.65
N ARG A 285 -8.89 8.73 25.44
CA ARG A 285 -9.92 9.78 25.32
C ARG A 285 -10.75 9.57 24.06
N TRP A 286 -10.09 9.36 22.94
CA TRP A 286 -10.76 9.23 21.65
C TRP A 286 -11.73 8.03 21.62
N PHE A 287 -11.32 6.87 22.15
CA PHE A 287 -12.20 5.71 22.27
C PHE A 287 -13.41 5.97 23.17
N ALA A 288 -13.21 6.62 24.30
CA ALA A 288 -14.32 6.97 25.21
C ALA A 288 -15.34 7.91 24.53
N GLU A 289 -14.87 8.94 23.83
CA GLU A 289 -15.72 9.88 23.09
C GLU A 289 -16.47 9.24 21.92
N ASN A 290 -15.93 8.16 21.33
CA ASN A 290 -16.55 7.43 20.23
C ASN A 290 -17.31 6.16 20.67
N GLY A 291 -17.39 5.86 21.97
CA GLY A 291 -18.08 4.68 22.51
C GLY A 291 -17.43 3.36 22.12
N ILE A 292 -16.11 3.34 21.91
CA ILE A 292 -15.34 2.16 21.50
C ILE A 292 -14.66 1.53 22.71
N THR A 293 -14.78 0.21 22.82
CA THR A 293 -14.09 -0.59 23.84
C THR A 293 -13.33 -1.72 23.14
N ILE A 294 -12.01 -1.70 23.21
CA ILE A 294 -11.16 -2.75 22.65
C ILE A 294 -11.03 -3.89 23.66
N LEU A 295 -11.46 -5.08 23.26
CA LEU A 295 -11.28 -6.31 24.02
C LEU A 295 -9.85 -6.83 23.76
N GLN A 296 -9.04 -6.81 24.81
CA GLN A 296 -7.66 -7.31 24.78
C GLN A 296 -7.54 -8.57 25.62
N GLN A 297 -6.69 -9.49 25.19
CA GLN A 297 -6.26 -10.60 26.02
C GLN A 297 -5.10 -10.16 26.93
N PRO A 298 -4.88 -10.83 28.08
CA PRO A 298 -3.83 -10.43 29.02
C PRO A 298 -2.43 -10.34 28.42
N GLU A 299 -2.12 -11.20 27.44
CA GLU A 299 -0.82 -11.27 26.74
C GLU A 299 -0.63 -10.24 25.62
N ASP A 300 -1.69 -9.57 25.16
CA ASP A 300 -1.62 -8.68 23.99
C ASP A 300 -0.62 -7.53 24.19
N ALA A 301 -0.57 -6.97 25.39
CA ALA A 301 0.35 -5.87 25.67
C ALA A 301 1.82 -6.29 25.55
N ASP A 302 2.17 -7.48 26.03
CA ASP A 302 3.53 -8.02 25.94
C ASP A 302 3.86 -8.38 24.49
N ILE A 303 2.93 -8.98 23.74
CA ILE A 303 3.09 -9.30 22.32
C ILE A 303 3.37 -8.02 21.52
N LEU A 304 2.58 -6.97 21.72
CA LEU A 304 2.80 -5.69 21.03
C LEU A 304 4.18 -5.10 21.33
N LYS A 305 4.60 -5.17 22.62
CA LYS A 305 5.89 -4.64 23.06
C LYS A 305 7.09 -5.37 22.48
N GLU A 306 6.98 -6.69 22.33
CA GLU A 306 8.06 -7.54 21.79
C GLU A 306 8.13 -7.56 20.26
N GLY A 307 7.03 -7.20 19.58
CA GLY A 307 6.90 -7.26 18.12
C GLY A 307 6.98 -5.90 17.41
N THR A 308 7.90 -5.02 17.81
CA THR A 308 8.12 -3.72 17.17
C THR A 308 8.98 -3.82 15.92
N VAL A 309 8.73 -2.95 14.93
CA VAL A 309 9.38 -2.99 13.62
C VAL A 309 10.80 -2.41 13.60
N ASP A 310 11.62 -2.85 12.62
CA ASP A 310 13.01 -2.42 12.43
C ASP A 310 13.15 -1.12 11.64
N PHE A 311 12.22 -0.85 10.72
CA PHE A 311 12.22 0.33 9.85
C PHE A 311 10.80 0.79 9.56
N TYR A 312 10.68 2.06 9.20
CA TYR A 312 9.38 2.68 8.95
C TYR A 312 9.13 2.86 7.46
N THR A 313 7.98 2.42 6.97
CA THR A 313 7.59 2.68 5.58
C THR A 313 6.21 3.32 5.47
N PHE A 314 6.02 4.06 4.40
CA PHE A 314 4.74 4.73 4.15
C PHE A 314 4.50 5.01 2.67
N SER A 315 3.22 5.20 2.34
CA SER A 315 2.78 5.81 1.08
C SER A 315 2.56 7.31 1.26
N TYR A 316 2.87 8.06 0.20
CA TYR A 316 2.62 9.49 0.14
C TYR A 316 2.12 9.87 -1.25
N TYR A 317 0.91 10.36 -1.34
CA TYR A 317 0.31 10.77 -2.62
C TYR A 317 -0.15 12.22 -2.63
N MET A 318 -0.67 12.71 -1.50
CA MET A 318 -1.30 14.02 -1.41
C MET A 318 -1.31 14.55 0.02
N SER A 319 -1.61 15.83 0.16
CA SER A 319 -1.97 16.46 1.43
C SER A 319 -3.34 17.12 1.35
N ASN A 320 -3.90 17.48 2.50
CA ASN A 320 -5.14 18.23 2.61
C ASN A 320 -5.08 19.24 3.77
N CYS A 321 -6.17 19.96 4.01
CA CYS A 321 -6.31 20.83 5.16
C CYS A 321 -7.46 20.40 6.08
N ILE A 322 -7.34 20.77 7.36
CA ILE A 322 -8.37 20.59 8.38
C ILE A 322 -8.77 21.96 8.91
N THR A 323 -10.06 22.20 9.08
CA THR A 323 -10.57 23.45 9.65
C THR A 323 -11.87 23.22 10.42
N THR A 324 -12.12 24.07 11.39
CA THR A 324 -13.36 24.19 12.14
C THR A 324 -14.30 25.23 11.54
N HIS A 325 -13.81 26.01 10.57
CA HIS A 325 -14.61 27.01 9.87
C HIS A 325 -15.58 26.39 8.87
N LYS A 326 -16.74 27.02 8.68
CA LYS A 326 -17.75 26.67 7.69
C LYS A 326 -17.40 27.36 6.34
N ASP A 327 -18.08 26.93 5.29
CA ASP A 327 -17.98 27.54 3.94
C ASP A 327 -16.58 27.44 3.30
N THR A 328 -15.95 26.27 3.44
CA THR A 328 -14.64 25.96 2.87
C THR A 328 -14.78 24.83 1.83
N GLU A 329 -13.97 24.88 0.76
CA GLU A 329 -13.98 23.87 -0.30
C GLU A 329 -13.40 22.54 0.19
N ASP A 330 -14.07 21.43 -0.17
CA ASP A 330 -13.54 20.09 0.05
C ASP A 330 -12.45 19.75 -0.98
N VAL A 331 -11.47 18.94 -0.55
CA VAL A 331 -10.51 18.36 -1.48
C VAL A 331 -11.21 17.33 -2.35
N GLY A 332 -10.85 17.29 -3.63
CA GLY A 332 -11.28 16.22 -4.52
C GLY A 332 -10.56 14.90 -4.19
N GLY A 333 -11.11 13.81 -4.70
CA GLY A 333 -10.56 12.46 -4.54
C GLY A 333 -11.48 11.53 -3.77
N ASN A 334 -11.26 10.25 -3.93
CA ASN A 334 -12.15 9.18 -3.47
C ASN A 334 -11.65 8.42 -2.24
N ILE A 335 -10.47 8.77 -1.71
CA ILE A 335 -9.86 8.03 -0.58
C ILE A 335 -9.81 8.87 0.69
N VAL A 336 -9.59 10.19 0.59
CA VAL A 336 -9.28 11.03 1.74
C VAL A 336 -10.23 12.21 1.83
N ALA A 337 -10.94 12.31 2.95
CA ALA A 337 -11.73 13.49 3.28
C ALA A 337 -10.84 14.60 3.88
N GLY A 338 -11.08 15.84 3.50
CA GLY A 338 -10.37 17.03 4.01
C GLY A 338 -10.74 18.28 3.22
N LYS A 339 -10.12 19.39 3.56
CA LYS A 339 -10.33 20.66 2.88
C LYS A 339 -9.20 20.95 1.89
N LYS A 340 -9.56 21.66 0.84
CA LYS A 340 -8.61 22.05 -0.21
C LYS A 340 -7.58 23.05 0.34
N ASN A 341 -6.32 22.75 0.09
CA ASN A 341 -5.24 23.72 0.31
C ASN A 341 -5.23 24.72 -0.86
N PRO A 342 -5.43 26.01 -0.61
CA PRO A 342 -5.56 27.02 -1.67
C PRO A 342 -4.27 27.25 -2.45
N TYR A 343 -3.14 26.74 -2.00
CA TYR A 343 -1.82 26.92 -2.61
C TYR A 343 -1.40 25.75 -3.51
N LEU A 344 -2.19 24.66 -3.56
CA LEU A 344 -1.82 23.44 -4.29
C LEU A 344 -2.72 23.21 -5.50
N LYS A 345 -2.10 22.66 -6.54
CA LYS A 345 -2.82 22.13 -7.71
C LYS A 345 -3.20 20.67 -7.44
N ALA A 346 -4.22 20.18 -8.12
CA ALA A 346 -4.64 18.79 -8.05
C ALA A 346 -4.42 18.07 -9.39
N SER A 347 -4.32 16.73 -9.31
CA SER A 347 -4.35 15.82 -10.45
C SER A 347 -5.77 15.71 -11.04
N ASP A 348 -5.91 14.97 -12.16
CA ASP A 348 -7.22 14.69 -12.79
C ASP A 348 -8.20 13.97 -11.84
N TRP A 349 -7.69 13.22 -10.85
CA TRP A 349 -8.48 12.57 -9.80
C TRP A 349 -8.67 13.42 -8.54
N GLY A 350 -8.35 14.72 -8.58
CA GLY A 350 -8.54 15.66 -7.48
C GLY A 350 -7.49 15.55 -6.36
N TRP A 351 -6.45 14.76 -6.51
CA TRP A 351 -5.39 14.61 -5.51
C TRP A 351 -4.43 15.78 -5.56
N GLN A 352 -4.28 16.50 -4.47
CA GLN A 352 -3.41 17.68 -4.40
C GLN A 352 -1.93 17.28 -4.47
N ILE A 353 -1.18 17.91 -5.36
CA ILE A 353 0.24 17.64 -5.60
C ILE A 353 1.07 18.49 -4.65
N ASP A 354 1.69 17.85 -3.65
CA ASP A 354 2.43 18.52 -2.59
C ASP A 354 3.81 17.88 -2.32
N PRO A 355 4.82 18.20 -3.12
CA PRO A 355 6.18 17.69 -2.88
C PRO A 355 6.78 18.14 -1.54
N ILE A 356 6.52 19.37 -1.11
CA ILE A 356 7.02 19.92 0.17
C ILE A 356 6.41 19.14 1.34
N GLY A 357 5.16 18.73 1.22
CA GLY A 357 4.49 17.89 2.20
C GLY A 357 5.19 16.55 2.41
N LEU A 358 5.83 15.99 1.37
CA LEU A 358 6.66 14.78 1.54
C LEU A 358 7.87 15.05 2.43
N ARG A 359 8.61 16.17 2.23
CA ARG A 359 9.72 16.55 3.11
C ARG A 359 9.25 16.76 4.56
N TYR A 360 8.15 17.49 4.74
CA TYR A 360 7.53 17.70 6.05
C TYR A 360 7.19 16.36 6.71
N THR A 361 6.56 15.44 5.98
CA THR A 361 6.21 14.09 6.46
C THR A 361 7.45 13.29 6.89
N LEU A 362 8.50 13.28 6.07
CA LEU A 362 9.75 12.59 6.36
C LEU A 362 10.40 13.12 7.66
N ASN A 363 10.46 14.43 7.82
CA ASN A 363 11.01 15.05 9.01
C ASN A 363 10.17 14.73 10.27
N GLU A 364 8.84 14.87 10.21
CA GLU A 364 7.94 14.56 11.33
C GLU A 364 8.04 13.09 11.79
N ILE A 365 8.12 12.15 10.85
CA ILE A 365 8.24 10.73 11.18
C ILE A 365 9.62 10.45 11.79
N TYR A 366 10.67 10.99 11.20
CA TYR A 366 12.04 10.75 11.67
C TYR A 366 12.27 11.34 13.06
N ASP A 367 11.82 12.57 13.29
CA ASP A 367 11.90 13.23 14.61
C ASP A 367 11.12 12.46 15.69
N ARG A 368 10.04 11.77 15.30
CA ARG A 368 9.22 10.99 16.22
C ARG A 368 9.81 9.65 16.59
N TYR A 369 10.45 8.95 15.65
CA TYR A 369 10.82 7.54 15.80
C TYR A 369 12.32 7.24 15.65
N HIS A 370 13.07 8.04 14.95
CA HIS A 370 14.50 7.82 14.64
C HIS A 370 14.82 6.42 14.07
N LEU A 371 13.92 5.88 13.26
CA LEU A 371 14.12 4.62 12.53
C LEU A 371 14.57 4.90 11.10
N PRO A 372 15.33 3.99 10.47
CA PRO A 372 15.51 4.03 9.02
C PRO A 372 14.16 4.04 8.31
N MET A 373 14.05 4.80 7.23
CA MET A 373 12.77 5.03 6.56
C MET A 373 12.83 4.68 5.08
N MET A 374 11.68 4.30 4.50
CA MET A 374 11.53 4.13 3.07
C MET A 374 10.17 4.67 2.60
N VAL A 375 10.17 5.45 1.53
CA VAL A 375 8.93 5.80 0.81
C VAL A 375 8.63 4.66 -0.14
N VAL A 376 7.66 3.81 0.21
CA VAL A 376 7.37 2.59 -0.55
C VAL A 376 6.24 2.74 -1.56
N GLU A 377 5.53 3.87 -1.51
CA GLU A 377 4.57 4.27 -2.54
C GLU A 377 4.55 5.78 -2.68
N ASN A 378 4.64 6.25 -3.92
CA ASN A 378 4.41 7.63 -4.33
C ASN A 378 4.18 7.63 -5.85
N GLY A 379 3.24 8.39 -6.37
CA GLY A 379 2.98 8.38 -7.80
C GLY A 379 1.80 9.26 -8.22
N LEU A 380 1.68 9.44 -9.51
CA LEU A 380 0.63 10.21 -10.15
C LEU A 380 -0.20 9.30 -11.05
N GLY A 381 -1.47 9.08 -10.70
CA GLY A 381 -2.44 8.51 -11.61
C GLY A 381 -2.85 9.57 -12.65
N ALA A 382 -2.73 9.23 -13.92
CA ALA A 382 -3.03 10.14 -15.03
C ALA A 382 -3.62 9.39 -16.23
N TYR A 383 -4.34 10.10 -17.11
CA TYR A 383 -4.72 9.60 -18.41
C TYR A 383 -3.51 9.69 -19.35
N ASP A 384 -2.98 8.54 -19.74
CA ASP A 384 -1.89 8.46 -20.70
C ASP A 384 -2.47 8.35 -22.13
N VAL A 385 -2.00 9.19 -23.03
CA VAL A 385 -2.46 9.24 -24.43
C VAL A 385 -1.28 8.94 -25.34
N LYS A 386 -1.46 7.99 -26.27
CA LYS A 386 -0.50 7.78 -27.36
C LYS A 386 -0.58 8.95 -28.34
N SER A 387 0.56 9.58 -28.61
CA SER A 387 0.72 10.63 -29.60
C SER A 387 0.80 10.06 -31.03
N GLU A 388 0.85 10.94 -32.04
CA GLU A 388 0.89 10.54 -33.44
C GLU A 388 2.11 9.69 -33.80
N ASP A 389 3.21 9.81 -33.08
CA ASP A 389 4.41 8.98 -33.24
C ASP A 389 4.31 7.61 -32.54
N GLY A 390 3.14 7.29 -31.95
CA GLY A 390 2.86 6.05 -31.25
C GLY A 390 3.45 5.95 -29.86
N LYS A 391 4.05 7.02 -29.32
CA LYS A 391 4.67 7.03 -27.98
C LYS A 391 3.78 7.68 -26.93
N ILE A 392 4.14 7.49 -25.68
CA ILE A 392 3.50 8.15 -24.53
C ILE A 392 4.49 9.12 -23.91
N HIS A 393 4.21 10.41 -24.12
CA HIS A 393 5.00 11.53 -23.62
C HIS A 393 4.43 12.01 -22.29
N ASP A 394 4.85 11.39 -21.20
CA ASP A 394 4.30 11.61 -19.85
C ASP A 394 5.16 12.58 -19.01
N SER A 395 5.48 13.73 -19.56
CA SER A 395 6.24 14.79 -18.90
C SER A 395 5.63 15.27 -17.59
N TYR A 396 4.31 15.20 -17.44
CA TYR A 396 3.59 15.47 -16.18
C TYR A 396 3.96 14.49 -15.06
N ARG A 397 4.19 13.20 -15.36
CA ARG A 397 4.66 12.20 -14.42
C ARG A 397 6.10 12.45 -14.03
N ILE A 398 6.94 12.78 -15.01
CA ILE A 398 8.34 13.18 -14.79
C ILE A 398 8.41 14.39 -13.84
N ASP A 399 7.63 15.46 -14.10
CA ASP A 399 7.61 16.65 -13.24
C ASP A 399 7.15 16.33 -11.82
N TYR A 400 6.10 15.50 -11.66
CA TYR A 400 5.62 15.07 -10.37
C TYR A 400 6.72 14.34 -9.57
N LEU A 401 7.32 13.29 -10.15
CA LEU A 401 8.33 12.46 -9.48
C LEU A 401 9.61 13.26 -9.21
N ARG A 402 10.08 14.08 -10.18
CA ARG A 402 11.24 14.94 -10.03
C ARG A 402 11.11 15.83 -8.80
N ARG A 403 10.01 16.54 -8.68
CA ARG A 403 9.76 17.46 -7.55
C ARG A 403 9.69 16.73 -6.20
N HIS A 404 9.15 15.50 -6.16
CA HIS A 404 9.13 14.69 -4.93
C HIS A 404 10.53 14.19 -4.57
N ILE A 405 11.32 13.73 -5.54
CA ILE A 405 12.71 13.29 -5.32
C ILE A 405 13.58 14.46 -4.84
N GLU A 406 13.40 15.67 -5.39
CA GLU A 406 14.07 16.89 -4.90
C GLU A 406 13.78 17.11 -3.40
N GLN A 407 12.53 16.93 -2.97
CA GLN A 407 12.16 17.10 -1.57
C GLN A 407 12.63 15.96 -0.65
N MET A 408 12.74 14.75 -1.16
CA MET A 408 13.42 13.65 -0.43
C MET A 408 14.91 13.97 -0.22
N ALA A 409 15.58 14.52 -1.25
CA ALA A 409 16.96 14.95 -1.14
C ALA A 409 17.15 16.05 -0.06
N GLU A 410 16.21 16.99 0.03
CA GLU A 410 16.20 18.01 1.08
C GLU A 410 15.96 17.39 2.48
N ALA A 411 15.06 16.40 2.59
CA ALA A 411 14.83 15.70 3.86
C ALA A 411 16.09 14.95 4.34
N VAL A 412 16.84 14.33 3.42
CA VAL A 412 18.12 13.70 3.76
C VAL A 412 19.13 14.74 4.26
N LYS A 413 19.17 15.94 3.67
CA LYS A 413 20.00 17.05 4.17
C LYS A 413 19.54 17.57 5.54
N ASP A 414 18.25 17.48 5.84
CA ASP A 414 17.70 17.78 7.17
C ASP A 414 18.10 16.73 8.23
N GLY A 415 18.62 15.57 7.81
CA GLY A 415 19.13 14.52 8.70
C GLY A 415 18.31 13.23 8.72
N VAL A 416 17.31 13.08 7.84
CA VAL A 416 16.50 11.88 7.75
C VAL A 416 17.31 10.70 7.20
N ASP A 417 17.28 9.55 7.89
CA ASP A 417 17.85 8.28 7.40
C ASP A 417 16.89 7.61 6.41
N LEU A 418 16.93 8.06 5.17
CA LEU A 418 16.12 7.52 4.08
C LEU A 418 16.91 6.45 3.33
N MET A 419 16.39 5.21 3.33
CA MET A 419 17.08 4.05 2.77
C MET A 419 16.60 3.65 1.37
N GLY A 420 15.45 4.15 0.90
CA GLY A 420 14.93 3.76 -0.41
C GLY A 420 13.65 4.49 -0.83
N TYR A 421 13.33 4.29 -2.11
CA TYR A 421 12.17 4.86 -2.77
C TYR A 421 11.64 3.92 -3.85
N THR A 422 10.35 3.57 -3.78
CA THR A 422 9.66 2.76 -4.78
C THR A 422 8.38 3.45 -5.23
N PRO A 423 8.42 4.19 -6.37
CA PRO A 423 7.20 4.74 -6.96
C PRO A 423 6.12 3.67 -7.16
N TRP A 424 4.88 4.06 -6.90
CA TRP A 424 3.73 3.18 -7.04
C TRP A 424 3.37 2.94 -8.49
N GLY A 425 3.07 1.67 -8.79
CA GLY A 425 2.65 1.27 -10.12
C GLY A 425 3.79 1.44 -11.13
N CYS A 426 4.96 0.86 -10.88
CA CYS A 426 6.12 0.97 -11.79
C CYS A 426 5.83 0.44 -13.20
N ILE A 427 4.83 -0.39 -13.36
CA ILE A 427 4.13 -0.78 -14.58
C ILE A 427 2.63 -0.46 -14.39
N ASP A 428 1.91 -0.13 -15.46
CA ASP A 428 0.47 0.12 -15.36
C ASP A 428 -0.25 -1.07 -14.74
N LEU A 429 -1.19 -0.78 -13.86
CA LEU A 429 -1.91 -1.78 -13.08
C LEU A 429 -3.34 -1.31 -12.79
N VAL A 430 -4.20 -2.20 -12.31
CA VAL A 430 -5.56 -1.90 -11.90
C VAL A 430 -5.53 -0.96 -10.68
N SER A 431 -6.24 0.17 -10.77
CA SER A 431 -6.36 1.10 -9.63
C SER A 431 -7.11 0.45 -8.46
N ALA A 432 -6.52 0.44 -7.27
CA ALA A 432 -7.15 -0.10 -6.07
C ALA A 432 -8.47 0.61 -5.71
N SER A 433 -8.49 1.93 -5.84
CA SER A 433 -9.63 2.76 -5.43
C SER A 433 -10.80 2.72 -6.40
N THR A 434 -10.53 2.67 -7.70
CA THR A 434 -11.57 2.81 -8.74
C THR A 434 -11.78 1.54 -9.57
N GLY A 435 -10.82 0.61 -9.58
CA GLY A 435 -10.85 -0.58 -10.45
C GLY A 435 -10.58 -0.26 -11.93
N GLU A 436 -10.02 0.92 -12.23
CA GLU A 436 -9.72 1.36 -13.60
C GLU A 436 -8.30 1.02 -14.01
N MET A 437 -8.11 0.67 -15.28
CA MET A 437 -6.82 0.69 -15.96
C MET A 437 -6.48 2.09 -16.51
N ALA A 438 -7.48 2.92 -16.80
CA ALA A 438 -7.31 4.28 -17.31
C ALA A 438 -6.56 5.20 -16.36
N LYS A 439 -6.59 4.93 -15.05
CA LYS A 439 -5.80 5.61 -14.03
C LYS A 439 -4.38 5.06 -14.01
N ARG A 440 -3.55 5.50 -14.95
CA ARG A 440 -2.22 4.94 -15.17
C ARG A 440 -1.15 5.59 -14.30
N TYR A 441 -0.32 4.75 -13.71
CA TYR A 441 0.78 5.17 -12.83
C TYR A 441 2.16 4.85 -13.42
N GLY A 442 2.23 3.84 -14.29
CA GLY A 442 3.45 3.15 -14.68
C GLY A 442 4.44 3.97 -15.51
N PHE A 443 5.71 3.57 -15.41
CA PHE A 443 6.75 3.90 -16.39
C PHE A 443 6.60 3.04 -17.66
N ILE A 444 5.90 1.93 -17.53
CA ILE A 444 5.61 0.97 -18.57
C ILE A 444 4.11 0.97 -18.80
N TYR A 445 3.71 1.30 -20.03
CA TYR A 445 2.33 1.20 -20.45
C TYR A 445 1.97 -0.24 -20.73
N VAL A 446 0.79 -0.67 -20.28
CA VAL A 446 0.21 -1.96 -20.62
C VAL A 446 -1.05 -1.73 -21.46
N ASN A 447 -1.12 -2.35 -22.64
CA ASN A 447 -2.28 -2.21 -23.53
C ASN A 447 -3.47 -3.02 -23.00
N LYS A 448 -4.11 -2.48 -21.96
CA LYS A 448 -5.31 -2.99 -21.28
C LYS A 448 -6.26 -1.85 -20.98
N PHE A 449 -7.56 -2.08 -21.20
CA PHE A 449 -8.61 -1.07 -21.05
C PHE A 449 -9.67 -1.49 -20.02
N ASP A 450 -10.47 -0.50 -19.59
CA ASP A 450 -11.50 -0.68 -18.54
C ASP A 450 -12.66 -1.59 -18.96
N ASP A 451 -12.86 -1.80 -20.26
CA ASP A 451 -13.83 -2.73 -20.84
C ASP A 451 -13.32 -4.18 -20.91
N GLY A 452 -12.12 -4.42 -20.43
CA GLY A 452 -11.46 -5.74 -20.46
C GLY A 452 -10.73 -6.06 -21.77
N THR A 453 -10.75 -5.15 -22.76
CA THR A 453 -10.01 -5.34 -24.03
C THR A 453 -8.53 -4.97 -23.89
N GLY A 454 -7.75 -5.31 -24.92
CA GLY A 454 -6.31 -5.08 -25.00
C GLY A 454 -5.55 -6.37 -25.17
N ASP A 455 -4.32 -6.30 -25.68
CA ASP A 455 -3.45 -7.46 -25.97
C ASP A 455 -2.35 -7.64 -24.91
N LEU A 456 -2.42 -6.86 -23.84
CA LEU A 456 -1.45 -6.87 -22.74
C LEU A 456 -0.01 -6.51 -23.14
N SER A 457 0.23 -5.98 -24.34
CA SER A 457 1.57 -5.58 -24.76
C SER A 457 2.14 -4.48 -23.87
N ARG A 458 3.46 -4.50 -23.66
CA ARG A 458 4.20 -3.56 -22.80
C ARG A 458 4.95 -2.55 -23.66
N GLU A 459 4.83 -1.26 -23.32
CA GLU A 459 5.52 -0.17 -24.01
C GLU A 459 6.17 0.78 -23.01
N LYS A 460 7.41 1.20 -23.28
CA LYS A 460 8.14 2.13 -22.41
C LYS A 460 7.66 3.57 -22.66
N LYS A 461 7.31 4.28 -21.59
CA LYS A 461 6.96 5.71 -21.63
C LYS A 461 8.23 6.57 -21.55
N ASP A 462 8.12 7.89 -21.75
CA ASP A 462 9.27 8.79 -21.58
C ASP A 462 9.81 8.75 -20.14
N SER A 463 8.94 8.63 -19.16
CA SER A 463 9.31 8.49 -17.75
C SER A 463 10.16 7.25 -17.45
N PHE A 464 10.06 6.17 -18.24
CA PHE A 464 10.93 5.01 -18.12
C PHE A 464 12.41 5.37 -18.30
N TYR A 465 12.71 6.11 -19.37
CA TYR A 465 14.08 6.51 -19.69
C TYR A 465 14.61 7.58 -18.73
N TRP A 466 13.73 8.47 -18.29
CA TRP A 466 14.05 9.46 -17.28
C TRP A 466 14.39 8.79 -15.95
N TYR A 467 13.55 7.88 -15.44
CA TYR A 467 13.79 7.21 -14.15
C TYR A 467 15.03 6.31 -14.18
N LYS A 468 15.31 5.67 -15.33
CA LYS A 468 16.58 4.97 -15.57
C LYS A 468 17.80 5.88 -15.34
N LYS A 469 17.76 7.13 -15.79
CA LYS A 469 18.84 8.10 -15.55
C LYS A 469 18.92 8.51 -14.08
N VAL A 470 17.78 8.68 -13.41
CA VAL A 470 17.71 8.99 -11.98
C VAL A 470 18.40 7.90 -11.17
N ILE A 471 18.05 6.65 -11.40
CA ILE A 471 18.64 5.49 -10.71
C ILE A 471 20.15 5.41 -10.99
N ALA A 472 20.55 5.48 -12.24
CA ALA A 472 21.96 5.38 -12.65
C ALA A 472 22.84 6.47 -12.03
N SER A 473 22.27 7.63 -11.72
CA SER A 473 22.96 8.76 -11.10
C SER A 473 22.78 8.82 -9.57
N ASN A 474 22.15 7.83 -8.96
CA ASN A 474 21.75 7.85 -7.57
C ASN A 474 20.99 9.14 -7.18
N GLY A 475 20.06 9.57 -8.04
CA GLY A 475 19.23 10.76 -7.81
C GLY A 475 19.88 12.11 -8.11
N GLU A 476 21.09 12.17 -8.68
CA GLU A 476 21.75 13.45 -9.03
C GLU A 476 21.18 14.09 -10.31
N LYS A 477 20.78 13.28 -11.27
CA LYS A 477 20.30 13.77 -12.59
C LYS A 477 18.77 13.66 -12.64
N LEU A 478 18.12 14.75 -12.39
CA LEU A 478 16.65 14.86 -12.37
C LEU A 478 16.09 15.63 -13.59
N GLU A 479 16.96 16.09 -14.48
CA GLU A 479 16.58 16.79 -15.72
C GLU A 479 16.16 15.84 -16.84
#